data_e97bab2889108e0797e6d2bf05d0c3ab
#
_entry.id   e97bab2889108e0797e6d2bf05d0c3ab
#
_cell.length_a   1.000
_cell.length_b   1.000
_cell.length_c   1.000
_cell.angle_alpha   90.00
_cell.angle_beta   90.00
_cell.angle_gamma   90.00
#
_symmetry.space_group_name_H-M   'P 1'
#
loop_
_entity.id
_entity.type
_entity.pdbx_description
1 polymer ?
#
loop_
_entity_poly.entity_id
_entity_poly.type
_entity_poly.pdbx_seq_one_letter_code
_entity_poly.pdbx_strand_id
1 'polypeptide(L)'
;MGTTGKCARYQSLFLVDVEGFPLGHVEAPANVNEKKLVEPLLDRLVGENIEVELVAGDSQFESEQVFDALKSRKISSVIPWRRLKGRENPSCVLSVKDRIDVEGPEHLRVIYKALRAKSESLNGRVKARLAYSRFTWQGLQNACIHSCLVFCVVYAVAIVAALLGRPELQYSIAYFA
;
A
#
# COMPACT_ATOMS: atom_id res chain seq x y z
N MET A 1 -3.27 -27.57 -27.73
CA MET A 1 -3.40 -26.10 -27.59
C MET A 1 -3.50 -25.80 -26.13
N GLY A 2 -2.41 -25.47 -25.48
CA GLY A 2 -2.37 -25.19 -24.05
C GLY A 2 -2.46 -23.67 -23.81
N THR A 3 -3.56 -23.18 -23.31
CA THR A 3 -3.70 -21.80 -22.82
C THR A 3 -3.20 -21.74 -21.40
N THR A 4 -1.92 -21.57 -21.23
CA THR A 4 -1.31 -21.31 -19.93
C THR A 4 -1.09 -19.81 -19.77
N GLY A 5 -2.15 -19.12 -19.52
CA GLY A 5 -2.09 -17.70 -19.14
C GLY A 5 -3.00 -17.47 -17.95
N LYS A 6 -2.66 -18.01 -16.78
CA LYS A 6 -3.32 -17.59 -15.53
C LYS A 6 -2.70 -16.27 -15.09
N CYS A 7 -3.14 -15.18 -15.68
CA CYS A 7 -2.95 -13.86 -15.10
C CYS A 7 -3.57 -13.83 -13.71
N ALA A 8 -2.90 -13.16 -12.78
CA ALA A 8 -3.53 -12.79 -11.52
C ALA A 8 -4.88 -12.13 -11.84
N ARG A 9 -5.97 -12.66 -11.30
CA ARG A 9 -7.32 -12.19 -11.64
C ARG A 9 -7.72 -10.96 -10.86
N TYR A 10 -7.06 -10.71 -9.75
CA TYR A 10 -7.36 -9.62 -8.83
C TYR A 10 -6.07 -8.98 -8.34
N GLN A 11 -6.19 -7.72 -7.99
CA GLN A 11 -5.16 -6.93 -7.32
C GLN A 11 -5.75 -6.26 -6.10
N SER A 12 -4.92 -5.95 -5.14
CA SER A 12 -5.30 -5.27 -3.92
C SER A 12 -4.39 -4.09 -3.69
N LEU A 13 -4.98 -2.93 -3.44
CA LEU A 13 -4.30 -1.76 -2.93
C LEU A 13 -4.61 -1.63 -1.44
N PHE A 14 -3.61 -1.44 -0.62
CA PHE A 14 -3.78 -1.21 0.82
C PHE A 14 -2.88 -0.07 1.30
N LEU A 15 -3.36 0.64 2.30
CA LEU A 15 -2.61 1.65 3.01
C LEU A 15 -2.09 1.09 4.33
N VAL A 16 -0.88 1.50 4.71
CA VAL A 16 -0.17 1.03 5.90
C VAL A 16 0.19 2.24 6.75
N ASP A 17 0.01 2.15 8.05
CA ASP A 17 0.43 3.19 8.98
C ASP A 17 1.96 3.24 9.18
N VAL A 18 2.42 4.18 9.98
CA VAL A 18 3.84 4.37 10.29
C VAL A 18 4.44 3.19 11.06
N GLU A 19 3.62 2.40 11.73
CA GLU A 19 4.04 1.20 12.45
C GLU A 19 4.05 -0.04 11.55
N GLY A 20 3.42 0.00 10.38
CA GLY A 20 3.38 -1.11 9.43
C GLY A 20 2.13 -1.99 9.56
N PHE A 21 1.05 -1.45 10.12
CA PHE A 21 -0.27 -2.09 10.15
C PHE A 21 -1.16 -1.61 9.01
N PRO A 22 -1.99 -2.49 8.42
CA PRO A 22 -2.90 -2.10 7.36
C PRO A 22 -4.04 -1.24 7.90
N LEU A 23 -4.23 -0.03 7.36
CA LEU A 23 -5.34 0.87 7.71
C LEU A 23 -6.61 0.56 6.92
N GLY A 24 -6.46 0.14 5.68
CA GLY A 24 -7.58 -0.16 4.78
C GLY A 24 -7.09 -0.76 3.48
N HIS A 25 -8.03 -1.34 2.72
CA HIS A 25 -7.72 -1.97 1.44
C HIS A 25 -8.89 -1.86 0.45
N VAL A 26 -8.57 -1.95 -0.83
CA VAL A 26 -9.54 -2.05 -1.93
C VAL A 26 -9.05 -3.09 -2.93
N GLU A 27 -9.92 -3.99 -3.32
CA GLU A 27 -9.66 -4.99 -4.36
C GLU A 27 -10.30 -4.59 -5.68
N ALA A 28 -9.60 -4.97 -6.74
CA ALA A 28 -10.12 -4.80 -8.11
C ALA A 28 -9.67 -5.95 -9.01
N PRO A 29 -10.34 -6.15 -10.15
CA PRO A 29 -9.81 -6.98 -11.22
C PRO A 29 -8.42 -6.51 -11.65
N ALA A 30 -7.53 -7.44 -12.00
CA ALA A 30 -6.13 -7.14 -12.31
C ALA A 30 -5.93 -6.21 -13.53
N ASN A 31 -6.93 -6.04 -14.37
CA ASN A 31 -6.91 -5.11 -15.51
C ASN A 31 -7.28 -3.66 -15.15
N VAL A 32 -7.69 -3.40 -13.92
CA VAL A 32 -7.95 -2.04 -13.42
C VAL A 32 -6.61 -1.37 -13.11
N ASN A 33 -6.45 -0.10 -13.48
CA ASN A 33 -5.25 0.64 -13.10
C ASN A 33 -5.28 0.95 -11.60
N GLU A 34 -4.21 0.59 -10.88
CA GLU A 34 -4.09 0.78 -9.42
C GLU A 34 -4.31 2.23 -8.98
N LYS A 35 -3.94 3.21 -9.81
CA LYS A 35 -4.18 4.64 -9.52
C LYS A 35 -5.65 4.98 -9.30
N LYS A 36 -6.56 4.26 -9.97
CA LYS A 36 -8.01 4.42 -9.80
C LYS A 36 -8.52 3.89 -8.46
N LEU A 37 -7.73 3.10 -7.76
CA LEU A 37 -8.10 2.54 -6.46
C LEU A 37 -7.73 3.47 -5.29
N VAL A 38 -6.91 4.49 -5.54
CA VAL A 38 -6.47 5.42 -4.49
C VAL A 38 -7.65 6.18 -3.91
N GLU A 39 -8.49 6.77 -4.77
CA GLU A 39 -9.65 7.55 -4.33
C GLU A 39 -10.66 6.71 -3.52
N PRO A 40 -11.14 5.53 -3.99
CA PRO A 40 -12.00 4.66 -3.19
C PRO A 40 -11.39 4.21 -1.86
N LEU A 41 -10.07 4.01 -1.83
CA LEU A 41 -9.36 3.66 -0.59
C LEU A 41 -9.40 4.82 0.42
N LEU A 42 -9.12 6.05 -0.04
CA LEU A 42 -9.17 7.24 0.80
C LEU A 42 -10.59 7.52 1.31
N ASP A 43 -11.60 7.37 0.46
CA ASP A 43 -13.01 7.55 0.85
C ASP A 43 -13.43 6.56 1.94
N ARG A 44 -12.96 5.33 1.84
CA ARG A 44 -13.20 4.32 2.87
C ARG A 44 -12.58 4.72 4.20
N LEU A 45 -11.33 5.20 4.22
CA LEU A 45 -10.66 5.64 5.44
C LEU A 45 -11.37 6.82 6.09
N VAL A 46 -11.80 7.79 5.28
CA VAL A 46 -12.62 8.92 5.76
C VAL A 46 -13.94 8.42 6.36
N GLY A 47 -14.62 7.47 5.71
CA GLY A 47 -15.85 6.85 6.21
C GLY A 47 -15.66 6.09 7.53
N GLU A 48 -14.46 5.60 7.79
CA GLU A 48 -14.07 4.93 9.04
C GLU A 48 -13.47 5.90 10.08
N ASN A 49 -13.53 7.22 9.84
CA ASN A 49 -12.96 8.30 10.68
C ASN A 49 -11.43 8.16 10.89
N ILE A 50 -10.72 7.61 9.92
CA ILE A 50 -9.26 7.54 9.95
C ILE A 50 -8.69 8.79 9.29
N GLU A 51 -8.01 9.61 10.07
CA GLU A 51 -7.33 10.81 9.56
C GLU A 51 -5.98 10.43 8.95
N VAL A 52 -5.73 10.90 7.73
CA VAL A 52 -4.49 10.70 7.01
C VAL A 52 -3.88 12.06 6.67
N GLU A 53 -2.70 12.34 7.21
CA GLU A 53 -2.00 13.62 6.97
C GLU A 53 -0.99 13.53 5.82
N LEU A 54 -0.33 12.37 5.71
CA LEU A 54 0.75 12.15 4.74
C LEU A 54 0.66 10.75 4.14
N VAL A 55 0.79 10.66 2.83
CA VAL A 55 0.88 9.40 2.07
C VAL A 55 2.21 9.32 1.33
N ALA A 56 2.92 8.22 1.54
CA ALA A 56 4.07 7.86 0.71
C ALA A 56 3.66 6.75 -0.28
N GLY A 57 4.00 6.92 -1.53
CA GLY A 57 3.68 5.95 -2.60
C GLY A 57 4.85 5.70 -3.53
N ASP A 58 4.81 4.58 -4.27
CA ASP A 58 5.76 4.29 -5.33
C ASP A 58 5.55 5.27 -6.51
N SER A 59 6.58 5.45 -7.33
CA SER A 59 6.54 6.24 -8.56
C SER A 59 5.45 5.80 -9.56
N GLN A 60 4.96 4.59 -9.46
CA GLN A 60 3.81 4.14 -10.26
C GLN A 60 2.52 4.89 -9.95
N PHE A 61 2.37 5.46 -8.74
CA PHE A 61 1.23 6.28 -8.35
C PHE A 61 1.35 7.73 -8.80
N GLU A 62 2.47 8.13 -9.38
CA GLU A 62 2.63 9.47 -9.95
C GLU A 62 1.61 9.67 -11.07
N SER A 63 0.60 10.51 -10.82
CA SER A 63 -0.40 10.98 -11.77
C SER A 63 -1.20 12.14 -11.21
N GLU A 64 -1.69 12.97 -12.09
CA GLU A 64 -2.54 14.11 -11.75
C GLU A 64 -3.78 13.66 -10.94
N GLN A 65 -4.44 12.59 -11.39
CA GLN A 65 -5.59 12.02 -10.68
C GLN A 65 -5.29 11.67 -9.20
N VAL A 66 -4.13 11.07 -8.93
CA VAL A 66 -3.75 10.71 -7.55
C VAL A 66 -3.44 11.96 -6.73
N PHE A 67 -2.71 12.92 -7.32
CA PHE A 67 -2.41 14.18 -6.62
C PHE A 67 -3.65 14.99 -6.33
N ASP A 68 -4.62 15.06 -7.25
CA ASP A 68 -5.89 15.75 -7.04
C ASP A 68 -6.73 15.08 -5.95
N ALA A 69 -6.79 13.74 -5.94
CA ALA A 69 -7.48 12.98 -4.89
C ALA A 69 -6.89 13.22 -3.50
N LEU A 70 -5.57 13.33 -3.38
CA LEU A 70 -4.90 13.65 -2.12
C LEU A 70 -5.10 15.11 -1.73
N LYS A 71 -4.91 16.04 -2.67
CA LYS A 71 -5.02 17.48 -2.45
C LYS A 71 -6.44 17.90 -2.03
N SER A 72 -7.48 17.33 -2.65
CA SER A 72 -8.88 17.63 -2.30
C SER A 72 -9.22 17.25 -0.86
N ARG A 73 -8.48 16.28 -0.30
CA ARG A 73 -8.60 15.83 1.10
C ARG A 73 -7.57 16.45 2.03
N LYS A 74 -6.78 17.43 1.54
CA LYS A 74 -5.68 18.10 2.25
C LYS A 74 -4.59 17.13 2.76
N ILE A 75 -4.40 16.02 2.07
CA ILE A 75 -3.38 15.02 2.38
C ILE A 75 -2.08 15.38 1.67
N SER A 76 -0.99 15.48 2.41
CA SER A 76 0.35 15.64 1.86
C SER A 76 0.82 14.35 1.20
N SER A 77 1.69 14.44 0.18
CA SER A 77 2.19 13.26 -0.52
C SER A 77 3.69 13.27 -0.73
N VAL A 78 4.29 12.09 -0.61
CA VAL A 78 5.68 11.83 -0.95
C VAL A 78 5.72 10.68 -1.96
N ILE A 79 5.53 11.03 -3.24
CA ILE A 79 5.49 10.10 -4.37
C ILE A 79 6.60 10.50 -5.35
N PRO A 80 7.57 9.61 -5.63
CA PRO A 80 8.66 9.91 -6.54
C PRO A 80 8.16 10.15 -7.97
N TRP A 81 8.81 11.08 -8.65
CA TRP A 81 8.57 11.30 -10.07
C TRP A 81 9.01 10.09 -10.90
N ARG A 82 8.16 9.66 -11.83
CA ARG A 82 8.50 8.58 -12.76
C ARG A 82 9.27 9.13 -13.95
N ARG A 83 10.56 8.83 -14.05
CA ARG A 83 11.34 9.13 -15.25
C ARG A 83 10.88 8.29 -16.43
N LEU A 84 10.23 8.93 -17.38
CA LEU A 84 9.94 8.34 -18.69
C LEU A 84 10.91 8.93 -19.70
N LYS A 85 11.53 8.07 -20.53
CA LYS A 85 12.46 8.50 -21.56
C LYS A 85 11.78 9.51 -22.49
N GLY A 86 12.38 10.71 -22.63
CA GLY A 86 11.84 11.80 -23.47
C GLY A 86 10.77 12.69 -22.82
N ARG A 87 10.47 12.52 -21.54
CA ARG A 87 9.56 13.40 -20.80
C ARG A 87 10.34 14.46 -20.05
N GLU A 88 10.05 15.73 -20.34
CA GLU A 88 10.55 16.83 -19.53
C GLU A 88 9.86 16.91 -18.18
N ASN A 89 10.58 17.34 -17.17
CA ASN A 89 10.08 17.54 -15.81
C ASN A 89 9.07 18.71 -15.84
N PRO A 90 7.78 18.54 -15.56
CA PRO A 90 6.87 19.66 -15.50
C PRO A 90 7.24 20.56 -14.32
N SER A 91 7.44 21.84 -14.61
CA SER A 91 7.81 22.85 -13.63
C SER A 91 6.84 23.08 -12.48
N CYS A 92 5.63 22.53 -12.59
CA CYS A 92 4.53 22.71 -11.64
C CYS A 92 4.31 21.55 -10.68
N VAL A 93 5.01 20.44 -10.85
CA VAL A 93 4.88 19.33 -9.91
C VAL A 93 5.69 19.63 -8.68
N LEU A 94 4.94 20.00 -7.67
CA LEU A 94 5.46 20.22 -6.35
C LEU A 94 6.46 19.16 -5.94
N SER A 95 7.65 19.63 -5.74
CA SER A 95 8.52 19.30 -4.62
C SER A 95 9.08 17.91 -4.52
N VAL A 96 8.63 16.94 -5.27
CA VAL A 96 9.20 15.62 -5.16
C VAL A 96 9.75 15.20 -6.51
N LYS A 97 10.77 15.94 -6.90
CA LYS A 97 11.51 15.65 -8.12
C LYS A 97 12.27 14.36 -7.95
N ASP A 98 12.26 13.60 -9.02
CA ASP A 98 13.24 12.61 -9.41
C ASP A 98 13.97 11.86 -8.27
N ARG A 99 13.57 10.62 -8.00
CA ARG A 99 14.33 9.76 -7.11
C ARG A 99 14.54 10.36 -5.73
N ILE A 100 13.45 10.64 -5.01
CA ILE A 100 13.47 11.11 -3.61
C ILE A 100 14.48 10.36 -2.76
N ASP A 101 14.60 9.07 -3.00
CA ASP A 101 15.54 8.19 -2.34
C ASP A 101 17.01 8.56 -2.57
N VAL A 102 17.32 9.34 -3.62
CA VAL A 102 18.70 9.73 -4.00
C VAL A 102 18.86 11.24 -4.12
N GLU A 103 17.94 11.95 -4.78
CA GLU A 103 18.10 13.35 -5.21
C GLU A 103 17.21 14.36 -4.45
N GLY A 104 16.19 13.87 -3.73
CA GLY A 104 15.28 14.72 -2.97
C GLY A 104 15.90 15.31 -1.69
N PRO A 105 15.23 16.29 -1.05
CA PRO A 105 15.62 16.80 0.24
C PRO A 105 15.79 15.67 1.27
N GLU A 106 16.81 15.75 2.10
CA GLU A 106 17.21 14.66 2.99
C GLU A 106 16.06 14.21 3.91
N HIS A 107 15.32 15.17 4.49
CA HIS A 107 14.18 14.85 5.35
C HIS A 107 13.07 14.07 4.62
N LEU A 108 12.76 14.40 3.36
CA LEU A 108 11.78 13.66 2.56
C LEU A 108 12.29 12.27 2.18
N ARG A 109 13.61 12.13 1.93
CA ARG A 109 14.21 10.82 1.66
C ARG A 109 14.11 9.89 2.86
N VAL A 110 14.37 10.42 4.06
CA VAL A 110 14.27 9.64 5.30
C VAL A 110 12.83 9.18 5.52
N ILE A 111 11.86 10.08 5.44
CA ILE A 111 10.43 9.77 5.57
C ILE A 111 10.01 8.72 4.53
N TYR A 112 10.32 8.95 3.27
CA TYR A 112 9.96 8.04 2.18
C TYR A 112 10.51 6.63 2.40
N LYS A 113 11.81 6.51 2.73
CA LYS A 113 12.45 5.21 2.97
C LYS A 113 11.84 4.49 4.16
N ALA A 114 11.54 5.21 5.25
CA ALA A 114 10.92 4.63 6.44
C ALA A 114 9.52 4.07 6.14
N LEU A 115 8.65 4.86 5.52
CA LEU A 115 7.28 4.46 5.20
C LEU A 115 7.25 3.34 4.14
N ARG A 116 8.10 3.43 3.12
CA ARG A 116 8.24 2.38 2.12
C ARG A 116 8.68 1.04 2.73
N ALA A 117 9.66 1.06 3.63
CA ALA A 117 10.14 -0.14 4.30
C ALA A 117 9.03 -0.84 5.10
N LYS A 118 8.13 -0.08 5.75
CA LYS A 118 6.97 -0.63 6.48
C LYS A 118 5.99 -1.32 5.53
N SER A 119 5.64 -0.67 4.43
CA SER A 119 4.75 -1.24 3.41
C SER A 119 5.35 -2.51 2.76
N GLU A 120 6.63 -2.48 2.37
CA GLU A 120 7.33 -3.63 1.81
C GLU A 120 7.41 -4.80 2.81
N SER A 121 7.66 -4.50 4.08
CA SER A 121 7.70 -5.49 5.16
C SER A 121 6.35 -6.18 5.34
N LEU A 122 5.24 -5.44 5.42
CA LEU A 122 3.91 -6.03 5.49
C LEU A 122 3.62 -6.90 4.26
N ASN A 123 3.85 -6.37 3.05
CA ASN A 123 3.62 -7.09 1.81
C ASN A 123 4.43 -8.40 1.73
N GLY A 124 5.69 -8.37 2.16
CA GLY A 124 6.53 -9.56 2.27
C GLY A 124 5.95 -10.59 3.24
N ARG A 125 5.54 -10.17 4.43
CA ARG A 125 4.96 -11.05 5.47
C ARG A 125 3.67 -11.73 5.02
N VAL A 126 2.72 -10.96 4.48
CA VAL A 126 1.43 -11.51 4.06
C VAL A 126 1.56 -12.43 2.86
N LYS A 127 2.45 -12.13 1.92
CA LYS A 127 2.73 -13.02 0.78
C LYS A 127 3.42 -14.31 1.18
N ALA A 128 4.39 -14.23 2.08
CA ALA A 128 5.18 -15.39 2.48
C ALA A 128 4.44 -16.33 3.44
N ARG A 129 3.59 -15.79 4.34
CA ARG A 129 3.01 -16.54 5.45
C ARG A 129 1.50 -16.77 5.35
N LEU A 130 0.77 -15.89 4.70
CA LEU A 130 -0.69 -15.94 4.64
C LEU A 130 -1.23 -16.25 3.23
N ALA A 131 -0.39 -16.80 2.36
CA ALA A 131 -0.74 -17.19 0.99
C ALA A 131 -1.40 -16.07 0.15
N TYR A 132 -1.13 -14.80 0.47
CA TYR A 132 -1.75 -13.64 -0.17
C TYR A 132 -1.52 -13.59 -1.69
N SER A 133 -0.42 -14.19 -2.18
CA SER A 133 -0.12 -14.30 -3.60
C SER A 133 -0.70 -15.56 -4.27
N ARG A 134 -1.28 -16.47 -3.50
CA ARG A 134 -1.78 -17.78 -4.00
C ARG A 134 -3.29 -17.90 -3.91
N PHE A 135 -3.97 -16.78 -4.15
CA PHE A 135 -5.42 -16.75 -4.10
C PHE A 135 -6.03 -17.69 -5.16
N THR A 136 -6.76 -18.69 -4.72
CA THR A 136 -7.35 -19.75 -5.58
C THR A 136 -8.85 -19.58 -5.80
N TRP A 137 -9.52 -18.79 -4.96
CA TRP A 137 -10.95 -18.61 -5.04
C TRP A 137 -11.35 -17.64 -6.15
N GLN A 138 -12.53 -17.83 -6.72
CA GLN A 138 -13.01 -16.97 -7.79
C GLN A 138 -13.99 -15.91 -7.23
N GLY A 139 -13.98 -14.73 -7.85
CA GLY A 139 -14.87 -13.63 -7.51
C GLY A 139 -14.20 -12.55 -6.68
N LEU A 140 -14.55 -11.30 -6.98
CA LEU A 140 -14.01 -10.12 -6.29
C LEU A 140 -14.37 -10.11 -4.80
N GLN A 141 -15.58 -10.54 -4.47
CA GLN A 141 -16.03 -10.66 -3.08
C GLN A 141 -15.14 -11.61 -2.27
N ASN A 142 -14.77 -12.75 -2.85
CA ASN A 142 -13.88 -13.70 -2.19
C ASN A 142 -12.45 -13.14 -2.05
N ALA A 143 -11.98 -12.34 -3.01
CA ALA A 143 -10.72 -11.63 -2.90
C ALA A 143 -10.76 -10.64 -1.72
N CYS A 144 -11.82 -9.88 -1.58
CA CYS A 144 -12.03 -8.94 -0.48
C CYS A 144 -12.05 -9.67 0.89
N ILE A 145 -12.83 -10.76 1.00
CA ILE A 145 -12.87 -11.57 2.22
C ILE A 145 -11.47 -12.11 2.58
N HIS A 146 -10.74 -12.59 1.58
CA HIS A 146 -9.38 -13.07 1.82
C HIS A 146 -8.46 -11.97 2.37
N SER A 147 -8.49 -10.78 1.78
CA SER A 147 -7.72 -9.63 2.28
C SER A 147 -8.10 -9.26 3.71
N CYS A 148 -9.41 -9.22 4.01
CA CYS A 148 -9.90 -8.98 5.37
C CYS A 148 -9.35 -10.01 6.37
N LEU A 149 -9.43 -11.30 6.04
CA LEU A 149 -8.91 -12.37 6.91
C LEU A 149 -7.40 -12.26 7.13
N VAL A 150 -6.65 -11.97 6.07
CA VAL A 150 -5.20 -11.74 6.16
C VAL A 150 -4.88 -10.61 7.13
N PHE A 151 -5.58 -9.49 7.03
CA PHE A 151 -5.34 -8.35 7.92
C PHE A 151 -5.83 -8.61 9.35
N CYS A 152 -6.93 -9.35 9.53
CA CYS A 152 -7.33 -9.84 10.86
C CYS A 152 -6.23 -10.66 11.54
N VAL A 153 -5.54 -11.53 10.80
CA VAL A 153 -4.40 -12.29 11.36
C VAL A 153 -3.25 -11.37 11.74
N VAL A 154 -2.93 -10.36 10.92
CA VAL A 154 -1.88 -9.38 11.25
C VAL A 154 -2.19 -8.67 12.57
N TYR A 155 -3.43 -8.21 12.75
CA TYR A 155 -3.86 -7.56 14.00
C TYR A 155 -3.91 -8.51 15.18
N ALA A 156 -4.41 -9.75 14.98
CA ALA A 156 -4.44 -10.75 16.04
C ALA A 156 -3.04 -11.06 16.60
N VAL A 157 -2.04 -11.19 15.71
CA VAL A 157 -0.64 -11.38 16.12
C VAL A 157 -0.15 -10.22 16.99
N ALA A 158 -0.44 -8.98 16.58
CA ALA A 158 -0.03 -7.79 17.33
C ALA A 158 -0.71 -7.72 18.71
N ILE A 159 -2.01 -8.00 18.76
CA ILE A 159 -2.79 -8.02 20.02
C ILE A 159 -2.23 -9.10 20.98
N VAL A 160 -2.00 -10.31 20.48
CA VAL A 160 -1.45 -11.39 21.31
C VAL A 160 -0.05 -11.04 21.80
N ALA A 161 0.81 -10.46 20.96
CA ALA A 161 2.14 -10.01 21.38
C ALA A 161 2.06 -8.95 22.50
N ALA A 162 1.13 -8.01 22.39
CA ALA A 162 0.90 -7.00 23.42
C ALA A 162 0.40 -7.63 24.74
N LEU A 163 -0.58 -8.54 24.66
CA LEU A 163 -1.11 -9.24 25.85
C LEU A 163 -0.05 -10.09 26.56
N LEU A 164 0.91 -10.62 25.82
CA LEU A 164 2.05 -11.38 26.37
C LEU A 164 3.18 -10.47 26.89
N GLY A 165 3.08 -9.15 26.76
CA GLY A 165 4.15 -8.21 27.09
C GLY A 165 5.39 -8.35 26.20
N ARG A 166 5.21 -8.87 24.97
CA ARG A 166 6.28 -9.15 24.00
C ARG A 166 6.10 -8.31 22.70
N PRO A 167 6.21 -6.97 22.79
CA PRO A 167 5.97 -6.09 21.62
C PRO A 167 6.90 -6.37 20.42
N GLU A 168 8.08 -6.95 20.68
CA GLU A 168 9.01 -7.35 19.62
C GLU A 168 8.44 -8.44 18.69
N LEU A 169 7.42 -9.18 19.14
CA LEU A 169 6.75 -10.22 18.36
C LEU A 169 5.54 -9.72 17.55
N GLN A 170 5.15 -8.45 17.67
CA GLN A 170 3.95 -7.89 17.01
C GLN A 170 3.90 -8.08 15.49
N TYR A 171 5.04 -8.35 14.86
CA TYR A 171 5.14 -8.60 13.44
C TYR A 171 5.46 -10.06 13.09
N SER A 172 5.55 -10.94 14.08
CA SER A 172 6.04 -12.30 13.90
C SER A 172 4.91 -13.31 13.70
N ILE A 173 4.28 -13.29 12.52
CA ILE A 173 3.25 -14.28 12.17
C ILE A 173 3.78 -15.71 12.37
N ALA A 174 5.04 -15.97 12.03
CA ALA A 174 5.64 -17.28 12.14
C ALA A 174 5.81 -17.80 13.58
N TYR A 175 5.82 -16.90 14.56
CA TYR A 175 5.95 -17.30 15.97
C TYR A 175 4.64 -17.89 16.52
N PHE A 176 3.51 -17.44 15.99
CA PHE A 176 2.17 -17.80 16.45
C PHE A 176 1.45 -18.81 15.52
N ALA A 177 2.11 -19.23 14.41
CA ALA A 177 1.55 -20.13 13.41
C ALA A 177 1.79 -21.60 13.69
#